data_25e353d5688a4abaafeeb644a47a561c
#
_entry.id   25e353d5688a4abaafeeb644a47a561c
#
_cell.length_a   1.000
_cell.length_b   1.000
_cell.length_c   1.000
_cell.angle_alpha   90.00
_cell.angle_beta   90.00
_cell.angle_gamma   90.00
#
_symmetry.space_group_name_H-M   'P 1'
#
loop_
_entity.id
_entity.type
_entity.pdbx_description
1 polymer ?
#
loop_
_entity_poly.entity_id
_entity_poly.type
_entity_poly.pdbx_seq_one_letter_code
_entity_poly.pdbx_strand_id
1 'polypeptide(L)'
;FAGARTTSIAEAAGVTHAMLHYYFRTKEQLFERILDEKMRLMGESVLAAFGQPGLPLAERLRDGIERHFDFIMANPDMPRFIVNEVFSRPERYETMQARIREIAGVLMCDIQRELDASADRGETERIDVRMLLLDIISLNVFPFIAYPVIEPILGDLTADRTEVILRRLKKCDS
;
A
#
# COMPACT_ATOMS: atom_id res chain seq x y z
N PHE A 1 5.25 -14.20 -10.85
CA PHE A 1 4.08 -15.09 -11.14
C PHE A 1 4.33 -15.99 -12.34
N ALA A 2 4.75 -15.47 -13.50
CA ALA A 2 4.93 -16.28 -14.71
C ALA A 2 5.88 -17.48 -14.50
N GLY A 3 6.99 -17.29 -13.77
CA GLY A 3 7.98 -18.34 -13.49
C GLY A 3 7.64 -19.27 -12.33
N ALA A 4 6.67 -18.95 -11.48
CA ALA A 4 6.32 -19.78 -10.34
C ALA A 4 5.48 -20.99 -10.77
N ARG A 5 5.92 -22.20 -10.44
CA ARG A 5 5.16 -23.44 -10.68
C ARG A 5 4.28 -23.73 -9.46
N THR A 6 3.05 -24.21 -9.70
CA THR A 6 2.12 -24.59 -8.62
C THR A 6 2.67 -25.71 -7.73
N THR A 7 3.49 -26.59 -8.30
CA THR A 7 4.22 -27.63 -7.56
C THR A 7 5.20 -27.02 -6.55
N SER A 8 6.01 -26.04 -6.96
CA SER A 8 6.95 -25.35 -6.07
C SER A 8 6.25 -24.51 -5.00
N ILE A 9 5.09 -23.93 -5.33
CA ILE A 9 4.26 -23.21 -4.35
C ILE A 9 3.70 -24.17 -3.30
N ALA A 10 3.19 -25.33 -3.72
CA ALA A 10 2.67 -26.34 -2.81
C ALA A 10 3.77 -26.86 -1.86
N GLU A 11 4.95 -27.14 -2.40
CA GLU A 11 6.12 -27.58 -1.63
C GLU A 11 6.53 -26.55 -0.59
N ALA A 12 6.67 -25.26 -0.99
CA ALA A 12 7.00 -24.18 -0.09
C ALA A 12 5.95 -23.95 1.01
N ALA A 13 4.67 -24.21 0.71
CA ALA A 13 3.57 -24.12 1.65
C ALA A 13 3.40 -25.38 2.54
N GLY A 14 4.21 -26.44 2.33
CA GLY A 14 4.10 -27.69 3.07
C GLY A 14 2.82 -28.50 2.79
N VAL A 15 2.21 -28.27 1.61
CA VAL A 15 0.99 -28.97 1.19
C VAL A 15 1.24 -29.78 -0.09
N THR A 16 0.38 -30.77 -0.36
CA THR A 16 0.48 -31.52 -1.61
C THR A 16 -0.04 -30.69 -2.78
N HIS A 17 0.49 -30.94 -3.99
CA HIS A 17 -0.04 -30.29 -5.20
C HIS A 17 -1.53 -30.59 -5.43
N ALA A 18 -2.00 -31.77 -5.05
CA ALA A 18 -3.41 -32.14 -5.12
C ALA A 18 -4.27 -31.28 -4.18
N MET A 19 -3.81 -31.00 -2.95
CA MET A 19 -4.50 -30.10 -2.02
C MET A 19 -4.53 -28.67 -2.57
N LEU A 20 -3.41 -28.15 -3.08
CA LEU A 20 -3.37 -26.83 -3.68
C LEU A 20 -4.38 -26.73 -4.83
N HIS A 21 -4.42 -27.74 -5.71
CA HIS A 21 -5.33 -27.77 -6.85
C HIS A 21 -6.80 -27.98 -6.44
N TYR A 22 -7.06 -28.65 -5.34
CA TYR A 22 -8.41 -28.79 -4.80
C TYR A 22 -8.98 -27.45 -4.32
N TYR A 23 -8.17 -26.64 -3.61
CA TYR A 23 -8.61 -25.33 -3.10
C TYR A 23 -8.53 -24.22 -4.17
N PHE A 24 -7.52 -24.25 -5.00
CA PHE A 24 -7.26 -23.24 -6.03
C PHE A 24 -7.11 -23.94 -7.38
N ARG A 25 -8.23 -24.12 -8.08
CA ARG A 25 -8.28 -24.86 -9.35
C ARG A 25 -7.30 -24.35 -10.40
N THR A 26 -6.99 -23.06 -10.38
CA THR A 26 -6.03 -22.42 -11.27
C THR A 26 -5.03 -21.57 -10.49
N LYS A 27 -3.88 -21.34 -11.11
CA LYS A 27 -2.85 -20.44 -10.58
C LYS A 27 -3.38 -19.00 -10.47
N GLU A 28 -4.25 -18.60 -11.38
CA GLU A 28 -4.93 -17.31 -11.39
C GLU A 28 -5.81 -17.13 -10.15
N GLN A 29 -6.61 -18.13 -9.79
CA GLN A 29 -7.44 -18.09 -8.58
C GLN A 29 -6.61 -17.99 -7.31
N LEU A 30 -5.48 -18.71 -7.24
CA LEU A 30 -4.54 -18.58 -6.12
C LEU A 30 -3.97 -17.14 -6.05
N PHE A 31 -3.56 -16.60 -7.20
CA PHE A 31 -3.05 -15.24 -7.30
C PHE A 31 -4.08 -14.21 -6.81
N GLU A 32 -5.30 -14.27 -7.32
CA GLU A 32 -6.38 -13.36 -6.94
C GLU A 32 -6.65 -13.42 -5.44
N ARG A 33 -6.67 -14.62 -4.86
CA ARG A 33 -6.87 -14.80 -3.43
C ARG A 33 -5.76 -14.19 -2.57
N ILE A 34 -4.50 -14.35 -2.99
CA ILE A 34 -3.35 -13.74 -2.30
C ILE A 34 -3.43 -12.22 -2.39
N LEU A 35 -3.73 -11.69 -3.57
CA LEU A 35 -3.84 -10.25 -3.78
C LEU A 35 -4.98 -9.65 -2.95
N ASP A 36 -6.16 -10.28 -2.97
CA ASP A 36 -7.31 -9.87 -2.16
C ASP A 36 -6.95 -9.79 -0.67
N GLU A 37 -6.36 -10.85 -0.15
CA GLU A 37 -6.02 -10.93 1.26
C GLU A 37 -4.98 -9.85 1.66
N LYS A 38 -3.96 -9.64 0.83
CA LYS A 38 -2.95 -8.61 1.09
C LYS A 38 -3.52 -7.20 1.01
N MET A 39 -4.38 -6.92 0.03
CA MET A 39 -5.06 -5.62 -0.11
C MET A 39 -6.02 -5.37 1.06
N ARG A 40 -6.76 -6.39 1.49
CA ARG A 40 -7.63 -6.30 2.66
C ARG A 40 -6.87 -5.97 3.93
N LEU A 41 -5.79 -6.71 4.23
CA LEU A 41 -4.96 -6.51 5.42
C LEU A 41 -4.32 -5.11 5.42
N MET A 42 -3.81 -4.67 4.27
CA MET A 42 -3.28 -3.31 4.13
C MET A 42 -4.38 -2.26 4.39
N GLY A 43 -5.54 -2.43 3.76
CA GLY A 43 -6.67 -1.52 3.92
C GLY A 43 -7.14 -1.44 5.39
N GLU A 44 -7.31 -2.56 6.06
CA GLU A 44 -7.70 -2.62 7.47
C GLU A 44 -6.67 -1.92 8.37
N SER A 45 -5.38 -2.15 8.11
CA SER A 45 -4.31 -1.50 8.87
C SER A 45 -4.34 0.02 8.72
N VAL A 46 -4.50 0.52 7.50
CA VAL A 46 -4.58 1.97 7.24
C VAL A 46 -5.87 2.56 7.81
N LEU A 47 -7.02 1.91 7.57
CA LEU A 47 -8.32 2.39 8.06
C LEU A 47 -8.38 2.48 9.59
N ALA A 48 -7.68 1.59 10.30
CA ALA A 48 -7.61 1.62 11.75
C ALA A 48 -7.01 2.94 12.31
N ALA A 49 -6.14 3.61 11.56
CA ALA A 49 -5.62 4.92 11.95
C ALA A 49 -6.71 6.01 11.97
N PHE A 50 -7.68 5.91 11.06
CA PHE A 50 -8.75 6.90 10.91
C PHE A 50 -9.96 6.63 11.83
N GLY A 51 -10.07 5.43 12.38
CA GLY A 51 -11.11 5.06 13.34
C GLY A 51 -10.85 5.52 14.77
N GLN A 52 -9.84 6.36 15.03
CA GLN A 52 -9.50 6.87 16.36
C GLN A 52 -10.25 8.18 16.66
N PRO A 53 -11.33 8.15 17.46
CA PRO A 53 -12.09 9.36 17.75
C PRO A 53 -11.26 10.32 18.62
N GLY A 54 -11.32 11.61 18.30
CA GLY A 54 -10.70 12.66 19.11
C GLY A 54 -9.27 13.01 18.78
N LEU A 55 -8.60 12.29 17.88
CA LEU A 55 -7.28 12.67 17.37
C LEU A 55 -7.39 13.69 16.23
N PRO A 56 -6.50 14.71 16.20
CA PRO A 56 -6.39 15.63 15.07
C PRO A 56 -6.17 14.90 13.74
N LEU A 57 -6.68 15.45 12.63
CA LEU A 57 -6.52 14.85 11.30
C LEU A 57 -5.04 14.60 10.96
N ALA A 58 -4.15 15.52 11.29
CA ALA A 58 -2.72 15.40 11.04
C ALA A 58 -2.09 14.16 11.72
N GLU A 59 -2.51 13.85 12.94
CA GLU A 59 -2.03 12.67 13.66
C GLU A 59 -2.57 11.38 13.05
N ARG A 60 -3.85 11.36 12.65
CA ARG A 60 -4.45 10.20 11.96
C ARG A 60 -3.83 9.97 10.59
N LEU A 61 -3.53 11.02 9.85
CA LEU A 61 -2.80 10.93 8.58
C LEU A 61 -1.39 10.36 8.79
N ARG A 62 -0.67 10.85 9.80
CA ARG A 62 0.66 10.34 10.14
C ARG A 62 0.61 8.85 10.48
N ASP A 63 -0.28 8.42 11.36
CA ASP A 63 -0.46 7.01 11.74
C ASP A 63 -0.83 6.15 10.52
N GLY A 64 -1.71 6.64 9.63
CA GLY A 64 -2.08 5.96 8.39
C GLY A 64 -0.91 5.80 7.41
N ILE A 65 -0.07 6.83 7.27
CA ILE A 65 1.15 6.80 6.44
C ILE A 65 2.17 5.80 7.01
N GLU A 66 2.39 5.82 8.32
CA GLU A 66 3.30 4.90 9.00
C GLU A 66 2.83 3.46 8.86
N ARG A 67 1.56 3.16 9.10
CA ARG A 67 0.98 1.81 8.93
C ARG A 67 1.07 1.31 7.50
N HIS A 68 0.83 2.16 6.51
CA HIS A 68 0.99 1.81 5.11
C HIS A 68 2.45 1.47 4.80
N PHE A 69 3.39 2.26 5.31
CA PHE A 69 4.82 2.02 5.13
C PHE A 69 5.26 0.72 5.81
N ASP A 70 4.86 0.51 7.07
CA ASP A 70 5.18 -0.70 7.84
C ASP A 70 4.64 -1.96 7.16
N PHE A 71 3.42 -1.87 6.60
CA PHE A 71 2.86 -2.96 5.82
C PHE A 71 3.72 -3.31 4.59
N ILE A 72 4.21 -2.30 3.87
CA ILE A 72 5.10 -2.50 2.71
C ILE A 72 6.45 -3.06 3.16
N MET A 73 7.02 -2.55 4.26
CA MET A 73 8.24 -3.09 4.85
C MET A 73 8.12 -4.56 5.24
N ALA A 74 6.98 -4.96 5.80
CA ALA A 74 6.70 -6.35 6.11
C ALA A 74 6.41 -7.22 4.87
N ASN A 75 6.13 -6.60 3.70
CA ASN A 75 5.83 -7.27 2.45
C ASN A 75 6.62 -6.64 1.27
N PRO A 76 7.97 -6.63 1.30
CA PRO A 76 8.79 -5.84 0.38
C PRO A 76 8.68 -6.25 -1.09
N ASP A 77 8.27 -7.48 -1.37
CA ASP A 77 8.05 -7.97 -2.73
C ASP A 77 6.70 -7.55 -3.32
N MET A 78 5.76 -7.08 -2.48
CA MET A 78 4.40 -6.76 -2.91
C MET A 78 4.35 -5.61 -3.95
N PRO A 79 5.07 -4.48 -3.79
CA PRO A 79 5.08 -3.43 -4.80
C PRO A 79 5.52 -3.92 -6.18
N ARG A 80 6.60 -4.69 -6.22
CA ARG A 80 7.11 -5.26 -7.48
C ARG A 80 6.16 -6.30 -8.08
N PHE A 81 5.53 -7.08 -7.22
CA PHE A 81 4.51 -8.05 -7.62
C PHE A 81 3.31 -7.34 -8.28
N ILE A 82 2.80 -6.25 -7.68
CA ILE A 82 1.70 -5.46 -8.25
C ILE A 82 2.10 -4.87 -9.59
N VAL A 83 3.29 -4.25 -9.70
CA VAL A 83 3.77 -3.68 -10.97
C VAL A 83 3.86 -4.76 -12.05
N ASN A 84 4.46 -5.90 -11.76
CA ASN A 84 4.67 -6.95 -12.75
C ASN A 84 3.38 -7.67 -13.15
N GLU A 85 2.44 -7.83 -12.23
CA GLU A 85 1.28 -8.70 -12.47
C GLU A 85 -0.01 -7.93 -12.74
N VAL A 86 -0.13 -6.73 -12.23
CA VAL A 86 -1.31 -5.89 -12.46
C VAL A 86 -1.05 -4.92 -13.61
N PHE A 87 0.00 -4.08 -13.50
CA PHE A 87 0.23 -3.03 -14.51
C PHE A 87 0.66 -3.56 -15.87
N SER A 88 1.24 -4.78 -15.92
CA SER A 88 1.55 -5.44 -17.19
C SER A 88 0.35 -6.14 -17.84
N ARG A 89 -0.82 -6.12 -17.20
CA ARG A 89 -2.02 -6.86 -17.63
C ARG A 89 -3.26 -6.00 -17.50
N PRO A 90 -3.64 -5.28 -18.59
CA PRO A 90 -4.79 -4.37 -18.56
C PRO A 90 -6.10 -5.03 -18.13
N GLU A 91 -6.29 -6.31 -18.39
CA GLU A 91 -7.45 -7.10 -17.95
C GLU A 91 -7.63 -7.16 -16.43
N ARG A 92 -6.57 -6.86 -15.66
CA ARG A 92 -6.60 -6.82 -14.18
C ARG A 92 -6.90 -5.44 -13.60
N TYR A 93 -6.91 -4.40 -14.45
CA TYR A 93 -7.11 -3.01 -13.98
C TYR A 93 -8.47 -2.83 -13.30
N GLU A 94 -9.54 -3.32 -13.90
CA GLU A 94 -10.90 -3.16 -13.36
C GLU A 94 -11.02 -3.78 -11.97
N THR A 95 -10.48 -4.98 -11.80
CA THR A 95 -10.49 -5.67 -10.50
C THR A 95 -9.69 -4.89 -9.46
N MET A 96 -8.50 -4.41 -9.80
CA MET A 96 -7.68 -3.61 -8.89
C MET A 96 -8.35 -2.28 -8.54
N GLN A 97 -8.92 -1.58 -9.52
CA GLN A 97 -9.65 -0.33 -9.31
C GLN A 97 -10.87 -0.52 -8.41
N ALA A 98 -11.59 -1.66 -8.53
CA ALA A 98 -12.71 -1.98 -7.66
C ALA A 98 -12.25 -2.14 -6.21
N ARG A 99 -11.14 -2.87 -5.97
CA ARG A 99 -10.55 -3.05 -4.63
C ARG A 99 -10.11 -1.72 -4.01
N ILE A 100 -9.43 -0.88 -4.78
CA ILE A 100 -8.98 0.44 -4.31
C ILE A 100 -10.18 1.31 -3.95
N ARG A 101 -11.24 1.32 -4.76
CA ARG A 101 -12.46 2.08 -4.48
C ARG A 101 -13.16 1.61 -3.21
N GLU A 102 -13.21 0.31 -2.97
CA GLU A 102 -13.80 -0.27 -1.76
C GLU A 102 -13.05 0.18 -0.50
N ILE A 103 -11.71 0.14 -0.54
CA ILE A 103 -10.86 0.51 0.60
C ILE A 103 -10.86 2.02 0.83
N ALA A 104 -10.69 2.81 -0.22
CA ALA A 104 -10.39 4.24 -0.10
C ALA A 104 -11.61 5.16 -0.27
N GLY A 105 -12.70 4.70 -0.91
CA GLY A 105 -13.76 5.59 -1.39
C GLY A 105 -14.44 6.42 -0.29
N VAL A 106 -14.85 5.77 0.80
CA VAL A 106 -15.51 6.47 1.92
C VAL A 106 -14.51 7.34 2.68
N LEU A 107 -13.34 6.77 2.98
CA LEU A 107 -12.27 7.46 3.69
C LEU A 107 -11.82 8.75 3.00
N MET A 108 -11.67 8.73 1.68
CA MET A 108 -11.26 9.91 0.92
C MET A 108 -12.26 11.06 1.02
N CYS A 109 -13.57 10.75 1.01
CA CYS A 109 -14.60 11.78 1.17
C CYS A 109 -14.56 12.42 2.56
N ASP A 110 -14.33 11.63 3.60
CA ASP A 110 -14.28 12.13 4.98
C ASP A 110 -13.02 12.96 5.22
N ILE A 111 -11.86 12.49 4.76
CA ILE A 111 -10.60 13.25 4.84
C ILE A 111 -10.70 14.56 4.06
N GLN A 112 -11.27 14.56 2.83
CA GLN A 112 -11.42 15.80 2.05
C GLN A 112 -12.26 16.83 2.81
N ARG A 113 -13.37 16.40 3.42
CA ARG A 113 -14.23 17.30 4.20
C ARG A 113 -13.49 17.93 5.39
N GLU A 114 -12.67 17.15 6.08
CA GLU A 114 -11.87 17.65 7.19
C GLU A 114 -10.72 18.57 6.74
N LEU A 115 -10.07 18.27 5.61
CA LEU A 115 -9.07 19.15 5.00
C LEU A 115 -9.67 20.49 4.58
N ASP A 116 -10.85 20.48 3.96
CA ASP A 116 -11.55 21.71 3.57
C ASP A 116 -11.94 22.55 4.80
N ALA A 117 -12.44 21.91 5.85
CA ALA A 117 -12.78 22.60 7.09
C ALA A 117 -11.53 23.19 7.79
N SER A 118 -10.39 22.50 7.75
CA SER A 118 -9.12 23.01 8.29
C SER A 118 -8.60 24.21 7.48
N ALA A 119 -8.72 24.15 6.15
CA ALA A 119 -8.36 25.26 5.27
C ALA A 119 -9.27 26.51 5.48
N ASP A 120 -10.57 26.29 5.68
CA ASP A 120 -11.52 27.36 5.95
C ASP A 120 -11.26 28.06 7.30
N ARG A 121 -10.65 27.35 8.26
CA ARG A 121 -10.16 27.93 9.53
C ARG A 121 -8.79 28.60 9.42
N GLY A 122 -8.13 28.50 8.26
CA GLY A 122 -6.78 29.03 8.03
C GLY A 122 -5.65 28.22 8.71
N GLU A 123 -5.92 26.98 9.09
CA GLU A 123 -4.96 26.08 9.76
C GLU A 123 -4.03 25.38 8.76
N THR A 124 -4.51 25.18 7.53
CA THR A 124 -3.77 24.52 6.44
C THR A 124 -4.05 25.21 5.11
N GLU A 125 -3.22 24.94 4.10
CA GLU A 125 -3.57 25.24 2.71
C GLU A 125 -4.68 24.31 2.22
N ARG A 126 -5.34 24.66 1.09
CA ARG A 126 -6.29 23.76 0.43
C ARG A 126 -5.55 22.61 -0.21
N ILE A 127 -5.83 21.40 0.26
CA ILE A 127 -5.20 20.16 -0.20
C ILE A 127 -6.28 19.28 -0.84
N ASP A 128 -6.01 18.80 -2.05
CA ASP A 128 -6.81 17.78 -2.69
C ASP A 128 -6.38 16.41 -2.17
N VAL A 129 -7.30 15.68 -1.53
CA VAL A 129 -7.02 14.35 -0.96
C VAL A 129 -6.49 13.36 -1.99
N ARG A 130 -6.85 13.51 -3.28
CA ARG A 130 -6.37 12.63 -4.36
C ARG A 130 -4.87 12.83 -4.60
N MET A 131 -4.41 14.09 -4.57
CA MET A 131 -2.98 14.42 -4.68
C MET A 131 -2.23 13.94 -3.44
N LEU A 132 -2.78 14.17 -2.25
CA LEU A 132 -2.20 13.66 -1.01
C LEU A 132 -2.05 12.13 -1.03
N LEU A 133 -3.06 11.40 -1.48
CA LEU A 133 -2.98 9.94 -1.62
C LEU A 133 -1.91 9.52 -2.63
N LEU A 134 -1.82 10.20 -3.78
CA LEU A 134 -0.79 9.95 -4.78
C LEU A 134 0.62 10.17 -4.21
N ASP A 135 0.82 11.24 -3.45
CA ASP A 135 2.10 11.54 -2.80
C ASP A 135 2.47 10.46 -1.78
N ILE A 136 1.51 10.05 -0.93
CA ILE A 136 1.72 8.99 0.08
C ILE A 136 2.11 7.67 -0.61
N ILE A 137 1.36 7.25 -1.64
CA ILE A 137 1.66 6.01 -2.36
C ILE A 137 3.03 6.11 -3.04
N SER A 138 3.31 7.23 -3.70
CA SER A 138 4.58 7.43 -4.41
C SER A 138 5.77 7.38 -3.47
N LEU A 139 5.70 8.05 -2.32
CA LEU A 139 6.79 8.10 -1.36
C LEU A 139 6.98 6.75 -0.62
N ASN A 140 5.89 6.05 -0.33
CA ASN A 140 5.97 4.80 0.40
C ASN A 140 6.30 3.58 -0.49
N VAL A 141 5.85 3.59 -1.75
CA VAL A 141 5.95 2.42 -2.65
C VAL A 141 7.14 2.51 -3.60
N PHE A 142 7.39 3.69 -4.18
CA PHE A 142 8.43 3.87 -5.19
C PHE A 142 9.84 3.43 -4.73
N PRO A 143 10.28 3.68 -3.49
CA PRO A 143 11.58 3.22 -3.02
C PRO A 143 11.78 1.70 -3.16
N PHE A 144 10.74 0.89 -2.90
CA PHE A 144 10.82 -0.57 -3.02
C PHE A 144 10.89 -1.07 -4.46
N ILE A 145 10.30 -0.30 -5.40
CA ILE A 145 10.35 -0.61 -6.82
C ILE A 145 11.72 -0.20 -7.40
N ALA A 146 12.17 1.00 -7.08
CA ALA A 146 13.35 1.62 -7.68
C ALA A 146 14.67 1.16 -7.04
N TYR A 147 14.65 0.76 -5.77
CA TYR A 147 15.85 0.47 -4.99
C TYR A 147 16.87 -0.45 -5.70
N PRO A 148 16.49 -1.57 -6.33
CA PRO A 148 17.46 -2.45 -6.98
C PRO A 148 18.25 -1.77 -8.11
N VAL A 149 17.70 -0.68 -8.66
CA VAL A 149 18.35 0.11 -9.74
C VAL A 149 19.19 1.24 -9.17
N ILE A 150 18.72 1.87 -8.08
CA ILE A 150 19.33 3.07 -7.51
C ILE A 150 20.26 2.80 -6.32
N GLU A 151 20.30 1.56 -5.83
CA GLU A 151 21.17 1.12 -4.73
C GLU A 151 22.64 1.52 -4.92
N PRO A 152 23.25 1.36 -6.12
CA PRO A 152 24.65 1.76 -6.33
C PRO A 152 24.91 3.25 -6.10
N ILE A 153 23.88 4.11 -6.20
CA ILE A 153 23.98 5.56 -5.99
C ILE A 153 23.66 5.91 -4.54
N LEU A 154 22.65 5.25 -3.96
CA LEU A 154 22.12 5.61 -2.64
C LEU A 154 22.74 4.81 -1.48
N GLY A 155 23.48 3.74 -1.79
CA GLY A 155 24.00 2.83 -0.77
C GLY A 155 22.87 2.09 -0.02
N ASP A 156 23.21 1.50 1.14
CA ASP A 156 22.24 0.81 1.97
C ASP A 156 21.36 1.80 2.75
N LEU A 157 20.19 2.09 2.21
CA LEU A 157 19.17 2.93 2.85
C LEU A 157 18.24 2.13 3.76
N THR A 158 18.42 0.84 3.92
CA THR A 158 17.49 -0.01 4.70
C THR A 158 17.47 0.35 6.17
N ALA A 159 18.60 0.80 6.73
CA ALA A 159 18.73 1.17 8.14
C ALA A 159 18.10 2.56 8.47
N ASP A 160 18.01 3.47 7.50
CA ASP A 160 17.71 4.90 7.76
C ASP A 160 16.40 5.39 7.12
N ARG A 161 15.67 4.51 6.38
CA ARG A 161 14.52 4.94 5.56
C ARG A 161 13.38 5.54 6.38
N THR A 162 13.05 4.91 7.49
CA THR A 162 11.98 5.38 8.38
C THR A 162 12.32 6.77 8.92
N GLU A 163 13.58 6.99 9.32
CA GLU A 163 14.01 8.28 9.86
C GLU A 163 14.05 9.38 8.78
N VAL A 164 14.45 9.07 7.56
CA VAL A 164 14.49 10.04 6.44
C VAL A 164 13.08 10.50 6.04
N ILE A 165 12.12 9.57 5.97
CA ILE A 165 10.71 9.90 5.64
C ILE A 165 10.10 10.69 6.80
N LEU A 166 10.30 10.28 8.05
CA LEU A 166 9.77 10.97 9.23
C LEU A 166 10.39 12.37 9.40
N ARG A 167 11.67 12.56 9.07
CA ARG A 167 12.32 13.89 9.07
C ARG A 167 11.76 14.82 8.00
N ARG A 168 11.37 14.31 6.82
CA ARG A 168 10.73 15.13 5.77
C ARG A 168 9.33 15.55 6.16
N LEU A 169 8.56 14.68 6.81
CA LEU A 169 7.23 15.00 7.34
C LEU A 169 7.30 16.04 8.49
N LYS A 170 8.33 15.97 9.36
CA LYS A 170 8.54 16.94 10.43
C LYS A 170 8.95 18.34 9.97
N LYS A 171 9.49 18.50 8.75
CA LYS A 171 9.82 19.81 8.18
C LYS A 171 8.61 20.59 7.64
N CYS A 172 7.46 19.96 7.53
CA CYS A 172 6.20 20.65 7.19
C CYS A 172 5.54 21.32 8.41
N ASP A 173 6.06 21.10 9.63
CA ASP A 173 5.56 21.70 10.87
C ASP A 173 6.34 22.97 11.30
N SER A 174 7.13 23.58 10.38
CA SER A 174 7.92 24.82 10.62
C SER A 174 7.52 25.90 9.58
#